data_86562cad9f3e9404f0a02a4b315575ad
#
_entry.id   86562cad9f3e9404f0a02a4b315575ad
#
_cell.length_a   1.000
_cell.length_b   1.000
_cell.length_c   1.000
_cell.angle_alpha   90.00
_cell.angle_beta   90.00
_cell.angle_gamma   90.00
#
_symmetry.space_group_name_H-M   'P 1'
#
loop_
_entity.id
_entity.type
_entity.pdbx_description
1 polymer ?
#
loop_
_entity_poly.entity_id
_entity_poly.type
_entity_poly.pdbx_seq_one_letter_code
_entity_poly.pdbx_strand_id
1 'polypeptide(L)'
;MNYQIEDVFSPRSFPQNTYISRKLDDGETVDDRLKRALSMKGNLIFVTGASKSGKTVLCHNVISSESYIALSGNQISTKADFWNHIAEQLPLSDAVVLTTGEQNSNNKASQAELKLNLGIASLGASINSNTGNNMNQQLAMTNNRTERQIIRYLIDNNKVLVLDDFHYIAADMQMYIARTLKTELFNGLKAVIISLPHRSDEAIICNPDLIGRTTSIEILPWSAEELRAIAVKGFALLGLQIDEAEERLLAQESIASPQLMQENCFQLAFASVQKQLAIQLDLVRYAFRQTARNYAHYERLVQAIRQGPAQGIGRRKSYLLQDGAVDIYQLLLLALKADPPVTELSLGALKERLRQLLYTQATPSSSVISAALNKIIKIVAELMPDLDALEYKN
;
A
#
# COMPACT_ATOMS: atom_id res chain seq x y z
N MET A 1 -31.23 -11.84 -1.82
CA MET A 1 -30.18 -11.89 -2.85
C MET A 1 -29.15 -12.88 -2.36
N ASN A 2 -28.81 -13.88 -3.16
CA ASN A 2 -27.73 -14.81 -2.76
C ASN A 2 -26.41 -14.16 -3.17
N TYR A 3 -25.66 -13.64 -2.21
CA TYR A 3 -24.29 -13.17 -2.41
C TYR A 3 -23.36 -14.36 -2.72
N GLN A 4 -22.39 -14.16 -3.63
CA GLN A 4 -21.29 -15.10 -3.80
C GLN A 4 -20.23 -14.84 -2.71
N ILE A 5 -19.43 -15.86 -2.39
CA ILE A 5 -18.41 -15.74 -1.32
C ILE A 5 -17.38 -14.64 -1.67
N GLU A 6 -16.97 -14.57 -2.94
CA GLU A 6 -16.02 -13.58 -3.47
C GLU A 6 -16.56 -12.13 -3.44
N ASP A 7 -17.88 -11.96 -3.49
CA ASP A 7 -18.50 -10.63 -3.36
C ASP A 7 -18.52 -10.16 -1.91
N VAL A 8 -18.55 -11.09 -0.97
CA VAL A 8 -18.63 -10.79 0.47
C VAL A 8 -17.25 -10.67 1.08
N PHE A 9 -16.40 -11.67 0.89
CA PHE A 9 -15.03 -11.66 1.41
C PHE A 9 -14.03 -11.46 0.26
N SER A 10 -13.43 -10.27 0.22
CA SER A 10 -12.59 -9.81 -0.88
C SER A 10 -11.16 -9.44 -0.40
N PRO A 11 -10.31 -10.44 -0.06
CA PRO A 11 -9.01 -10.20 0.56
C PRO A 11 -8.00 -9.45 -0.33
N ARG A 12 -8.23 -9.43 -1.65
CA ARG A 12 -7.32 -8.85 -2.65
C ARG A 12 -7.94 -7.71 -3.47
N SER A 13 -9.15 -7.31 -3.13
CA SER A 13 -9.89 -6.25 -3.79
C SER A 13 -10.66 -5.41 -2.77
N PHE A 14 -11.44 -4.43 -3.25
CA PHE A 14 -12.24 -3.59 -2.37
C PHE A 14 -13.39 -4.40 -1.73
N PRO A 15 -13.46 -4.50 -0.39
CA PRO A 15 -14.45 -5.32 0.33
C PRO A 15 -15.79 -4.58 0.49
N GLN A 16 -16.48 -4.33 -0.61
CA GLN A 16 -17.70 -3.51 -0.65
C GLN A 16 -18.75 -3.94 0.38
N ASN A 17 -18.97 -5.24 0.52
CA ASN A 17 -20.02 -5.78 1.39
C ASN A 17 -19.59 -5.91 2.85
N THR A 18 -18.30 -6.03 3.12
CA THR A 18 -17.74 -6.22 4.47
C THR A 18 -16.83 -5.09 4.91
N TYR A 19 -16.89 -3.95 4.24
CA TYR A 19 -16.22 -2.74 4.70
C TYR A 19 -16.77 -2.31 6.07
N ILE A 20 -15.88 -1.99 6.99
CA ILE A 20 -16.19 -1.49 8.33
C ILE A 20 -15.63 -0.07 8.47
N SER A 21 -16.52 0.91 8.64
CA SER A 21 -16.14 2.27 8.98
C SER A 21 -15.72 2.33 10.45
N ARG A 22 -14.46 2.63 10.69
CA ARG A 22 -13.86 2.61 12.04
C ARG A 22 -14.05 3.92 12.76
N LYS A 23 -14.34 3.84 14.04
CA LYS A 23 -14.44 5.01 14.94
C LYS A 23 -13.08 5.31 15.55
N LEU A 24 -12.77 6.58 15.67
CA LEU A 24 -11.62 7.10 16.42
C LEU A 24 -12.03 7.37 17.87
N ASP A 25 -11.05 7.66 18.73
CA ASP A 25 -11.27 7.89 20.17
C ASP A 25 -12.23 9.08 20.45
N ASP A 26 -12.28 10.05 19.55
CA ASP A 26 -13.18 11.20 19.61
C ASP A 26 -14.61 10.91 19.10
N GLY A 27 -14.87 9.69 18.65
CA GLY A 27 -16.16 9.25 18.12
C GLY A 27 -16.39 9.55 16.64
N GLU A 28 -15.52 10.35 15.99
CA GLU A 28 -15.54 10.56 14.54
C GLU A 28 -15.11 9.27 13.81
N THR A 29 -15.66 9.01 12.63
CA THR A 29 -15.14 7.91 11.82
C THR A 29 -13.90 8.33 11.03
N VAL A 30 -13.03 7.39 10.70
CA VAL A 30 -11.87 7.64 9.83
C VAL A 30 -12.33 8.15 8.47
N ASP A 31 -13.46 7.62 7.98
CA ASP A 31 -14.09 8.04 6.72
C ASP A 31 -14.51 9.53 6.75
N ASP A 32 -15.17 9.96 7.83
CA ASP A 32 -15.63 11.34 7.97
C ASP A 32 -14.45 12.30 8.16
N ARG A 33 -13.41 11.86 8.85
CA ARG A 33 -12.16 12.60 8.97
C ARG A 33 -11.50 12.84 7.61
N LEU A 34 -11.44 11.80 6.75
CA LEU A 34 -10.91 11.94 5.40
C LEU A 34 -11.80 12.84 4.52
N LYS A 35 -13.13 12.70 4.58
CA LYS A 35 -14.07 13.58 3.87
C LYS A 35 -13.89 15.05 4.28
N ARG A 36 -13.78 15.29 5.59
CA ARG A 36 -13.55 16.64 6.14
C ARG A 36 -12.21 17.20 5.67
N ALA A 37 -11.14 16.41 5.70
CA ALA A 37 -9.83 16.82 5.23
C ALA A 37 -9.83 17.17 3.73
N LEU A 38 -10.54 16.39 2.90
CA LEU A 38 -10.72 16.63 1.46
C LEU A 38 -11.54 17.88 1.15
N SER A 39 -12.38 18.35 2.08
CA SER A 39 -13.15 19.58 1.93
C SER A 39 -12.32 20.85 2.21
N MET A 40 -11.17 20.71 2.89
CA MET A 40 -10.29 21.83 3.23
C MET A 40 -9.43 22.19 2.03
N LYS A 41 -9.57 23.43 1.52
CA LYS A 41 -8.74 23.94 0.42
C LYS A 41 -7.27 24.11 0.87
N GLY A 42 -6.34 23.79 -0.01
CA GLY A 42 -4.90 23.97 0.25
C GLY A 42 -4.31 22.95 1.23
N ASN A 43 -5.01 21.85 1.48
CA ASN A 43 -4.64 20.82 2.44
C ASN A 43 -4.05 19.60 1.75
N LEU A 44 -2.86 19.17 2.17
CA LEU A 44 -2.25 17.88 1.79
C LEU A 44 -2.60 16.85 2.85
N ILE A 45 -3.15 15.73 2.43
CA ILE A 45 -3.61 14.69 3.35
C ILE A 45 -2.62 13.55 3.36
N PHE A 46 -2.19 13.14 4.55
CA PHE A 46 -1.40 11.94 4.76
C PHE A 46 -2.26 10.87 5.41
N VAL A 47 -2.35 9.71 4.77
CA VAL A 47 -2.96 8.51 5.34
C VAL A 47 -1.85 7.53 5.67
N THR A 48 -1.59 7.34 6.96
CA THR A 48 -0.51 6.49 7.46
C THR A 48 -1.04 5.29 8.22
N GLY A 49 -0.23 4.27 8.38
CA GLY A 49 -0.60 3.04 9.09
C GLY A 49 0.22 1.85 8.61
N ALA A 50 0.17 0.75 9.35
CA ALA A 50 0.86 -0.48 8.99
C ALA A 50 0.50 -0.97 7.59
N SER A 51 1.37 -1.77 6.97
CA SER A 51 1.03 -2.45 5.72
C SER A 51 -0.24 -3.29 5.89
N LYS A 52 -1.12 -3.30 4.88
CA LYS A 52 -2.38 -4.06 4.87
C LYS A 52 -3.41 -3.63 5.94
N SER A 53 -3.26 -2.43 6.52
CA SER A 53 -4.22 -1.87 7.49
C SER A 53 -5.50 -1.31 6.88
N GLY A 54 -5.61 -1.23 5.56
CA GLY A 54 -6.79 -0.73 4.84
C GLY A 54 -6.70 0.73 4.38
N LYS A 55 -5.52 1.35 4.35
CA LYS A 55 -5.31 2.75 3.90
C LYS A 55 -5.89 3.03 2.52
N THR A 56 -5.49 2.22 1.53
CA THR A 56 -5.96 2.33 0.15
C THR A 56 -7.47 2.08 0.05
N VAL A 57 -7.99 1.12 0.83
CA VAL A 57 -9.42 0.81 0.91
C VAL A 57 -10.21 1.99 1.45
N LEU A 58 -9.72 2.68 2.49
CA LEU A 58 -10.33 3.91 3.01
C LEU A 58 -10.44 4.98 1.91
N CYS A 59 -9.36 5.23 1.18
CA CYS A 59 -9.37 6.21 0.08
C CYS A 59 -10.39 5.85 -1.00
N HIS A 60 -10.44 4.59 -1.41
CA HIS A 60 -11.44 4.11 -2.38
C HIS A 60 -12.88 4.17 -1.87
N ASN A 61 -13.10 4.03 -0.55
CA ASN A 61 -14.43 4.15 0.02
C ASN A 61 -14.93 5.59 0.07
N VAL A 62 -14.03 6.53 0.33
CA VAL A 62 -14.38 7.95 0.54
C VAL A 62 -14.39 8.74 -0.75
N ILE A 63 -13.46 8.47 -1.66
CA ILE A 63 -13.29 9.18 -2.92
C ILE A 63 -14.03 8.41 -4.00
N SER A 64 -14.96 9.08 -4.70
CA SER A 64 -15.69 8.44 -5.79
C SER A 64 -14.75 7.97 -6.90
N SER A 65 -15.05 6.83 -7.51
CA SER A 65 -14.25 6.26 -8.60
C SER A 65 -13.98 7.24 -9.75
N GLU A 66 -14.95 8.11 -10.04
CA GLU A 66 -14.81 9.14 -11.06
C GLU A 66 -13.78 10.21 -10.69
N SER A 67 -13.63 10.51 -9.39
CA SER A 67 -12.69 11.53 -8.90
C SER A 67 -11.32 10.98 -8.55
N TYR A 68 -11.15 9.67 -8.44
CA TYR A 68 -9.96 8.98 -7.96
C TYR A 68 -8.91 8.87 -9.07
N ILE A 69 -7.74 9.48 -8.88
CA ILE A 69 -6.57 9.35 -9.77
C ILE A 69 -5.48 8.66 -8.96
N ALA A 70 -5.20 7.41 -9.30
CA ALA A 70 -4.27 6.55 -8.57
C ALA A 70 -2.85 6.63 -9.12
N LEU A 71 -1.87 6.77 -8.24
CA LEU A 71 -0.46 6.59 -8.54
C LEU A 71 0.15 5.64 -7.52
N SER A 72 1.02 4.75 -7.99
CA SER A 72 1.83 3.88 -7.12
C SER A 72 3.28 4.35 -7.09
N GLY A 73 3.83 4.52 -5.89
CA GLY A 73 5.21 4.96 -5.70
C GLY A 73 6.24 4.06 -6.39
N ASN A 74 5.96 2.75 -6.49
CA ASN A 74 6.83 1.78 -7.18
C ASN A 74 7.03 2.08 -8.67
N GLN A 75 6.12 2.84 -9.28
CA GLN A 75 6.12 3.14 -10.72
C GLN A 75 6.71 4.52 -11.04
N ILE A 76 7.10 5.28 -10.01
CA ILE A 76 7.57 6.66 -10.16
C ILE A 76 9.07 6.72 -9.90
N SER A 77 9.86 6.72 -10.96
CA SER A 77 11.31 6.88 -10.89
C SER A 77 11.76 8.26 -11.40
N THR A 78 11.01 8.85 -12.33
CA THR A 78 11.31 10.14 -12.95
C THR A 78 10.12 11.11 -12.91
N LYS A 79 10.39 12.39 -13.18
CA LYS A 79 9.32 13.40 -13.34
C LYS A 79 8.37 13.05 -14.49
N ALA A 80 8.90 12.46 -15.54
CA ALA A 80 8.11 12.05 -16.70
C ALA A 80 7.14 10.92 -16.31
N ASP A 81 7.58 9.92 -15.53
CA ASP A 81 6.71 8.84 -15.05
C ASP A 81 5.54 9.41 -14.24
N PHE A 82 5.85 10.33 -13.30
CA PHE A 82 4.82 10.96 -12.48
C PHE A 82 3.72 11.62 -13.33
N TRP A 83 4.10 12.44 -14.32
CA TRP A 83 3.11 13.15 -15.14
C TRP A 83 2.43 12.23 -16.16
N ASN A 84 3.13 11.27 -16.73
CA ASN A 84 2.58 10.34 -17.70
C ASN A 84 1.51 9.45 -17.06
N HIS A 85 1.77 8.87 -15.89
CA HIS A 85 0.77 8.04 -15.20
C HIS A 85 -0.48 8.82 -14.78
N ILE A 86 -0.37 10.11 -14.47
CA ILE A 86 -1.55 10.95 -14.29
C ILE A 86 -2.27 11.14 -15.62
N ALA A 87 -1.54 11.52 -16.67
CA ALA A 87 -2.09 11.86 -17.97
C ALA A 87 -2.84 10.68 -18.63
N GLU A 88 -2.35 9.45 -18.45
CA GLU A 88 -2.97 8.23 -18.97
C GLU A 88 -4.37 7.97 -18.38
N GLN A 89 -4.64 8.45 -17.18
CA GLN A 89 -5.94 8.29 -16.51
C GLN A 89 -6.93 9.42 -16.86
N LEU A 90 -6.49 10.43 -17.60
CA LEU A 90 -7.32 11.58 -17.93
C LEU A 90 -7.81 11.52 -19.38
N PRO A 91 -9.07 11.87 -19.68
CA PRO A 91 -9.60 11.94 -21.03
C PRO A 91 -9.11 13.19 -21.77
N LEU A 92 -7.81 13.45 -21.72
CA LEU A 92 -7.19 14.55 -22.43
C LEU A 92 -6.83 14.07 -23.85
N SER A 93 -7.30 14.81 -24.87
CA SER A 93 -6.90 14.56 -26.25
C SER A 93 -5.41 14.77 -26.43
N ASP A 94 -4.76 13.88 -27.16
CA ASP A 94 -3.36 14.03 -27.54
C ASP A 94 -3.23 15.25 -28.50
N ALA A 95 -2.40 16.20 -28.14
CA ALA A 95 -2.06 17.28 -29.06
C ALA A 95 -1.07 16.72 -30.07
N VAL A 96 -1.52 16.55 -31.32
CA VAL A 96 -0.62 16.17 -32.42
C VAL A 96 0.16 17.42 -32.82
N VAL A 97 1.44 17.47 -32.49
CA VAL A 97 2.34 18.51 -32.99
C VAL A 97 2.96 18.01 -34.31
N LEU A 98 2.50 18.56 -35.42
CA LEU A 98 3.11 18.36 -36.71
C LEU A 98 4.38 19.23 -36.79
N THR A 99 5.56 18.65 -36.62
CA THR A 99 6.81 19.33 -36.86
C THR A 99 7.18 19.12 -38.31
N THR A 100 7.01 20.10 -39.18
CA THR A 100 7.56 20.12 -40.49
C THR A 100 9.01 20.60 -40.40
N GLY A 101 9.96 19.68 -40.49
CA GLY A 101 11.38 19.99 -40.55
C GLY A 101 11.77 20.31 -42.02
N GLU A 102 11.83 21.58 -42.38
CA GLU A 102 12.61 21.99 -43.55
C GLU A 102 14.09 22.10 -43.15
N GLN A 103 14.91 21.18 -43.62
CA GLN A 103 16.37 21.40 -43.65
C GLN A 103 16.70 22.35 -44.80
N ASN A 104 16.62 23.63 -44.55
CA ASN A 104 17.31 24.61 -45.37
C ASN A 104 18.40 25.25 -44.50
N SER A 105 19.63 25.06 -44.94
CA SER A 105 20.81 25.74 -44.40
C SER A 105 20.71 27.23 -44.65
N ASN A 106 20.00 27.96 -43.82
CA ASN A 106 20.18 29.36 -43.45
C ASN A 106 19.01 29.83 -42.60
N ASN A 107 19.32 30.04 -41.34
CA ASN A 107 18.61 30.85 -40.33
C ASN A 107 17.22 31.39 -40.68
N LYS A 108 16.18 30.69 -40.20
CA LYS A 108 15.05 31.25 -39.46
C LYS A 108 14.01 30.12 -39.23
N ALA A 109 13.93 29.60 -38.02
CA ALA A 109 12.84 28.71 -37.62
C ALA A 109 11.56 29.52 -37.50
N SER A 110 10.59 29.27 -38.39
CA SER A 110 9.21 29.68 -38.19
C SER A 110 8.44 28.47 -37.67
N GLN A 111 8.15 28.46 -36.36
CA GLN A 111 7.21 27.53 -35.77
C GLN A 111 5.80 27.94 -36.19
N ALA A 112 5.16 27.17 -37.05
CA ALA A 112 3.72 27.24 -37.29
C ALA A 112 3.04 26.23 -36.39
N GLU A 113 2.47 26.70 -35.25
CA GLU A 113 1.53 25.90 -34.45
C GLU A 113 0.17 25.85 -35.16
N LEU A 114 -0.14 24.72 -35.79
CA LEU A 114 -1.49 24.42 -36.21
C LEU A 114 -2.18 23.62 -35.11
N LYS A 115 -3.02 24.29 -34.30
CA LYS A 115 -3.95 23.64 -33.39
C LYS A 115 -5.14 23.10 -34.17
N LEU A 116 -5.12 21.80 -34.46
CA LEU A 116 -6.28 21.08 -34.98
C LEU A 116 -6.98 20.36 -33.81
N ASN A 117 -8.12 20.89 -33.38
CA ASN A 117 -9.08 20.15 -32.56
C ASN A 117 -9.77 19.12 -33.44
N LEU A 118 -9.27 17.89 -33.46
CA LEU A 118 -9.94 16.78 -34.13
C LEU A 118 -10.73 15.95 -33.12
N GLY A 119 -12.04 16.16 -33.08
CA GLY A 119 -12.98 15.16 -32.58
C GLY A 119 -12.87 13.90 -33.42
N ILE A 120 -13.06 12.75 -32.76
CA ILE A 120 -12.94 11.40 -33.32
C ILE A 120 -13.69 11.29 -34.65
N ALA A 121 -12.96 11.24 -35.74
CA ALA A 121 -13.43 10.73 -37.00
C ALA A 121 -12.27 10.08 -37.74
N SER A 122 -12.43 8.79 -38.05
CA SER A 122 -11.60 8.00 -38.93
C SER A 122 -11.28 8.76 -40.21
N LEU A 123 -10.02 9.13 -40.42
CA LEU A 123 -9.54 9.64 -41.70
C LEU A 123 -8.38 8.78 -42.20
N GLY A 124 -8.79 7.73 -42.95
CA GLY A 124 -7.94 7.27 -44.04
C GLY A 124 -7.92 8.34 -45.13
N ALA A 125 -6.99 9.26 -45.06
CA ALA A 125 -6.72 10.19 -46.13
C ALA A 125 -5.43 9.77 -46.82
N SER A 126 -5.59 9.08 -47.97
CA SER A 126 -4.49 8.94 -48.93
C SER A 126 -4.23 10.30 -49.59
N ILE A 127 -3.14 10.94 -49.20
CA ILE A 127 -2.61 12.10 -49.95
C ILE A 127 -1.70 11.54 -51.04
N ASN A 128 -2.25 11.44 -52.27
CA ASN A 128 -1.44 11.32 -53.50
C ASN A 128 -0.96 12.70 -53.86
N SER A 129 0.30 13.00 -53.66
CA SER A 129 0.97 14.11 -54.36
C SER A 129 2.27 13.63 -54.99
N ASN A 130 2.20 13.51 -56.30
CA ASN A 130 3.33 13.32 -57.20
C ASN A 130 4.13 14.64 -57.26
N THR A 131 5.21 14.75 -56.50
CA THR A 131 6.33 15.65 -56.83
C THR A 131 7.54 15.19 -56.00
N GLY A 132 8.57 14.77 -56.71
CA GLY A 132 9.80 14.29 -56.07
C GLY A 132 10.59 15.41 -55.37
N ASN A 133 10.52 15.39 -54.09
CA ASN A 133 11.52 15.92 -53.16
C ASN A 133 11.38 15.11 -51.85
N ASN A 134 12.47 14.54 -51.43
CA ASN A 134 12.56 13.75 -50.20
C ASN A 134 12.24 14.62 -48.97
N MET A 135 10.96 14.75 -48.61
CA MET A 135 10.56 15.22 -47.29
C MET A 135 10.43 13.99 -46.39
N ASN A 136 11.43 13.77 -45.57
CA ASN A 136 11.28 12.91 -44.39
C ASN A 136 10.36 13.63 -43.39
N GLN A 137 9.05 13.45 -43.52
CA GLN A 137 8.09 13.82 -42.48
C GLN A 137 8.19 12.76 -41.37
N GLN A 138 8.94 13.08 -40.34
CA GLN A 138 8.94 12.30 -39.11
C GLN A 138 7.73 12.78 -38.30
N LEU A 139 6.62 12.04 -38.33
CA LEU A 139 5.49 12.18 -37.40
C LEU A 139 5.96 11.72 -36.00
N ALA A 140 6.52 12.63 -35.23
CA ALA A 140 6.74 12.37 -33.81
C ALA A 140 5.43 12.65 -33.08
N MET A 141 4.69 11.60 -32.74
CA MET A 141 3.62 11.69 -31.72
C MET A 141 4.31 11.89 -30.36
N THR A 142 4.54 13.14 -30.01
CA THR A 142 4.96 13.47 -28.65
C THR A 142 3.70 13.70 -27.81
N ASN A 143 3.48 12.87 -26.80
CA ASN A 143 2.50 13.08 -25.73
C ASN A 143 2.93 14.32 -24.92
N ASN A 144 2.87 15.51 -25.50
CA ASN A 144 3.18 16.77 -24.82
C ASN A 144 1.91 17.32 -24.11
N ARG A 145 1.36 16.53 -23.24
CA ARG A 145 0.43 17.04 -22.23
C ARG A 145 1.26 17.83 -21.24
N THR A 146 1.15 19.14 -21.29
CA THR A 146 1.93 19.99 -20.37
C THR A 146 1.45 19.74 -18.94
N GLU A 147 2.36 19.74 -17.96
CA GLU A 147 2.05 19.66 -16.53
C GLU A 147 0.88 20.59 -16.14
N ARG A 148 0.86 21.80 -16.71
CA ARG A 148 -0.20 22.80 -16.46
C ARG A 148 -1.58 22.34 -16.96
N GLN A 149 -1.67 21.67 -18.09
CA GLN A 149 -2.94 21.14 -18.62
C GLN A 149 -3.48 20.03 -17.72
N ILE A 150 -2.60 19.14 -17.29
CA ILE A 150 -2.93 18.06 -16.36
C ILE A 150 -3.47 18.64 -15.04
N ILE A 151 -2.72 19.56 -14.42
CA ILE A 151 -3.12 20.19 -13.15
C ILE A 151 -4.46 20.91 -13.29
N ARG A 152 -4.61 21.71 -14.34
CA ARG A 152 -5.87 22.43 -14.60
C ARG A 152 -7.04 21.47 -14.73
N TYR A 153 -6.87 20.39 -15.47
CA TYR A 153 -7.91 19.37 -15.61
C TYR A 153 -8.28 18.74 -14.26
N LEU A 154 -7.28 18.39 -13.43
CA LEU A 154 -7.52 17.82 -12.10
C LEU A 154 -8.34 18.77 -11.22
N ILE A 155 -8.00 20.07 -11.22
CA ILE A 155 -8.70 21.10 -10.43
C ILE A 155 -10.12 21.33 -10.95
N ASP A 156 -10.26 21.58 -12.25
CA ASP A 156 -11.55 21.93 -12.87
C ASP A 156 -12.58 20.79 -12.78
N ASN A 157 -12.11 19.54 -12.74
CA ASN A 157 -12.96 18.35 -12.63
C ASN A 157 -13.00 17.75 -11.22
N ASN A 158 -12.52 18.50 -10.22
CA ASN A 158 -12.52 18.09 -8.81
C ASN A 158 -11.92 16.68 -8.57
N LYS A 159 -10.84 16.35 -9.31
CA LYS A 159 -10.13 15.08 -9.17
C LYS A 159 -9.28 15.11 -7.92
N VAL A 160 -9.08 13.93 -7.31
CA VAL A 160 -8.23 13.72 -6.15
C VAL A 160 -7.05 12.85 -6.56
N LEU A 161 -5.86 13.39 -6.47
CA LEU A 161 -4.63 12.65 -6.73
C LEU A 161 -4.29 11.80 -5.48
N VAL A 162 -4.22 10.50 -5.64
CA VAL A 162 -3.87 9.56 -4.55
C VAL A 162 -2.54 8.90 -4.89
N LEU A 163 -1.50 9.22 -4.11
CA LEU A 163 -0.17 8.63 -4.23
C LEU A 163 -0.04 7.53 -3.18
N ASP A 164 -0.22 6.29 -3.61
CA ASP A 164 -0.04 5.13 -2.75
C ASP A 164 1.43 4.70 -2.73
N ASP A 165 1.84 4.08 -1.64
CA ASP A 165 3.21 3.58 -1.47
C ASP A 165 4.30 4.67 -1.68
N PHE A 166 4.04 5.88 -1.23
CA PHE A 166 4.91 7.05 -1.40
C PHE A 166 6.35 6.82 -0.87
N HIS A 167 6.50 5.97 0.11
CA HIS A 167 7.79 5.62 0.70
C HIS A 167 8.75 4.86 -0.24
N TYR A 168 8.28 4.31 -1.37
CA TYR A 168 9.14 3.70 -2.38
C TYR A 168 9.74 4.72 -3.36
N ILE A 169 9.21 5.93 -3.38
CA ILE A 169 9.73 6.99 -4.25
C ILE A 169 11.08 7.48 -3.71
N ALA A 170 12.07 7.66 -4.56
CA ALA A 170 13.37 8.21 -4.17
C ALA A 170 13.24 9.62 -3.57
N ALA A 171 14.07 9.97 -2.59
CA ALA A 171 13.95 11.19 -1.79
C ALA A 171 13.95 12.49 -2.62
N ASP A 172 14.72 12.56 -3.69
CA ASP A 172 14.76 13.70 -4.62
C ASP A 172 13.44 13.87 -5.38
N MET A 173 12.82 12.75 -5.78
CA MET A 173 11.50 12.74 -6.40
C MET A 173 10.38 13.04 -5.41
N GLN A 174 10.46 12.54 -4.16
CA GLN A 174 9.53 12.94 -3.10
C GLN A 174 9.56 14.45 -2.89
N MET A 175 10.74 15.05 -2.86
CA MET A 175 10.92 16.50 -2.73
C MET A 175 10.36 17.25 -3.93
N TYR A 176 10.56 16.76 -5.15
CA TYR A 176 9.97 17.35 -6.36
C TYR A 176 8.44 17.33 -6.29
N ILE A 177 7.85 16.19 -5.97
CA ILE A 177 6.40 16.02 -5.84
C ILE A 177 5.84 16.95 -4.76
N ALA A 178 6.46 16.97 -3.56
CA ALA A 178 6.02 17.82 -2.45
C ALA A 178 6.02 19.31 -2.82
N ARG A 179 7.05 19.80 -3.53
CA ARG A 179 7.13 21.19 -4.02
C ARG A 179 6.08 21.50 -5.08
N THR A 180 5.87 20.58 -6.00
CA THR A 180 4.85 20.71 -7.06
C THR A 180 3.45 20.76 -6.44
N LEU A 181 3.14 19.80 -5.56
CA LEU A 181 1.83 19.77 -4.89
C LEU A 181 1.59 21.01 -4.04
N LYS A 182 2.58 21.51 -3.30
CA LYS A 182 2.43 22.72 -2.47
C LYS A 182 1.84 23.89 -3.23
N THR A 183 2.36 24.17 -4.41
CA THR A 183 1.89 25.30 -5.24
C THR A 183 0.45 25.06 -5.71
N GLU A 184 0.16 23.86 -6.14
CA GLU A 184 -1.11 23.52 -6.78
C GLU A 184 -2.24 23.25 -5.79
N LEU A 185 -1.92 22.81 -4.57
CA LEU A 185 -2.89 22.73 -3.46
C LEU A 185 -3.52 24.09 -3.17
N PHE A 186 -2.71 25.17 -3.18
CA PHE A 186 -3.23 26.55 -3.01
C PHE A 186 -4.23 26.92 -4.12
N ASN A 187 -4.01 26.42 -5.33
CA ASN A 187 -4.88 26.64 -6.49
C ASN A 187 -6.12 25.73 -6.51
N GLY A 188 -6.27 24.83 -5.53
CA GLY A 188 -7.44 23.97 -5.37
C GLY A 188 -7.24 22.50 -5.75
N LEU A 189 -6.02 22.06 -6.09
CA LEU A 189 -5.71 20.65 -6.26
C LEU A 189 -5.99 19.90 -4.96
N LYS A 190 -6.52 18.69 -5.06
CA LYS A 190 -6.69 17.77 -3.93
C LYS A 190 -5.71 16.62 -4.05
N ALA A 191 -4.97 16.33 -2.97
CA ALA A 191 -4.00 15.23 -2.97
C ALA A 191 -4.00 14.49 -1.63
N VAL A 192 -3.87 13.17 -1.72
CA VAL A 192 -3.70 12.24 -0.61
C VAL A 192 -2.41 11.46 -0.83
N ILE A 193 -1.55 11.42 0.17
CA ILE A 193 -0.35 10.60 0.20
C ILE A 193 -0.59 9.45 1.17
N ILE A 194 -0.41 8.23 0.70
CA ILE A 194 -0.49 7.02 1.51
C ILE A 194 0.94 6.52 1.76
N SER A 195 1.28 6.32 3.04
CA SER A 195 2.63 5.90 3.43
C SER A 195 2.60 5.01 4.68
N LEU A 196 3.76 4.45 5.03
CA LEU A 196 3.97 3.77 6.30
C LEU A 196 4.15 4.80 7.44
N PRO A 197 3.88 4.41 8.70
CA PRO A 197 4.17 5.25 9.86
C PRO A 197 5.64 5.68 9.83
N HIS A 198 5.91 6.90 10.30
CA HIS A 198 7.25 7.50 10.38
C HIS A 198 7.96 7.81 9.05
N ARG A 199 7.42 7.36 7.89
CA ARG A 199 7.95 7.71 6.56
C ARG A 199 7.18 8.84 5.87
N SER A 200 5.98 9.16 6.34
CA SER A 200 5.21 10.32 5.88
C SER A 200 5.89 11.66 6.23
N ASP A 201 6.67 11.66 7.31
CA ASP A 201 7.35 12.87 7.79
C ASP A 201 8.52 13.29 6.89
N GLU A 202 9.11 12.36 6.13
CA GLU A 202 10.21 12.67 5.21
C GLU A 202 9.80 13.70 4.15
N ALA A 203 8.61 13.55 3.55
CA ALA A 203 8.10 14.52 2.57
C ALA A 203 7.78 15.88 3.20
N ILE A 204 7.34 15.90 4.47
CA ILE A 204 7.08 17.12 5.26
C ILE A 204 8.40 17.77 5.66
N ILE A 205 9.35 16.98 6.15
CA ILE A 205 10.69 17.44 6.54
C ILE A 205 11.43 18.03 5.34
N CYS A 206 11.30 17.40 4.16
CA CYS A 206 11.87 17.91 2.93
C CYS A 206 11.28 19.27 2.49
N ASN A 207 10.08 19.63 2.99
CA ASN A 207 9.46 20.91 2.68
C ASN A 207 8.77 21.52 3.92
N PRO A 208 9.52 22.26 4.76
CA PRO A 208 9.00 22.89 5.98
C PRO A 208 7.78 23.80 5.76
N ASP A 209 7.62 24.31 4.55
CA ASP A 209 6.50 25.17 4.18
C ASP A 209 5.14 24.42 4.07
N LEU A 210 5.15 23.09 4.10
CA LEU A 210 3.93 22.28 4.19
C LEU A 210 3.42 22.18 5.63
N ILE A 211 4.24 22.57 6.63
CA ILE A 211 3.84 22.60 8.04
C ILE A 211 2.63 23.54 8.19
N GLY A 212 1.55 23.04 8.80
CA GLY A 212 0.30 23.78 8.96
C GLY A 212 -0.66 23.73 7.76
N ARG A 213 -0.27 23.04 6.67
CA ARG A 213 -1.12 22.75 5.50
C ARG A 213 -1.32 21.26 5.27
N THR A 214 -1.12 20.47 6.30
CA THR A 214 -1.23 19.03 6.23
C THR A 214 -2.24 18.52 7.25
N THR A 215 -2.95 17.48 6.88
CA THR A 215 -3.77 16.68 7.79
C THR A 215 -3.26 15.25 7.79
N SER A 216 -2.85 14.77 8.93
CA SER A 216 -2.45 13.37 9.11
C SER A 216 -3.63 12.57 9.63
N ILE A 217 -3.89 11.43 8.98
CA ILE A 217 -4.89 10.43 9.36
C ILE A 217 -4.15 9.12 9.57
N GLU A 218 -3.98 8.76 10.81
CA GLU A 218 -3.30 7.51 11.16
C GLU A 218 -4.33 6.38 11.29
N ILE A 219 -4.06 5.30 10.55
CA ILE A 219 -4.83 4.06 10.62
C ILE A 219 -4.17 3.18 11.68
N LEU A 220 -4.71 3.23 12.87
CA LEU A 220 -4.26 2.40 13.99
C LEU A 220 -4.45 0.90 13.70
N PRO A 221 -3.70 0.00 14.37
CA PRO A 221 -3.93 -1.43 14.28
C PRO A 221 -5.40 -1.77 14.59
N TRP A 222 -5.96 -2.75 13.89
CA TRP A 222 -7.34 -3.17 14.09
C TRP A 222 -7.48 -3.93 15.41
N SER A 223 -8.48 -3.58 16.19
CA SER A 223 -8.87 -4.35 17.38
C SER A 223 -9.53 -5.67 16.98
N ALA A 224 -9.54 -6.63 17.90
CA ALA A 224 -10.23 -7.89 17.69
C ALA A 224 -11.75 -7.70 17.43
N GLU A 225 -12.36 -6.72 18.06
CA GLU A 225 -13.79 -6.42 17.89
C GLU A 225 -14.09 -5.82 16.51
N GLU A 226 -13.22 -4.93 15.99
CA GLU A 226 -13.35 -4.41 14.63
C GLU A 226 -13.18 -5.50 13.58
N LEU A 227 -12.22 -6.42 13.78
CA LEU A 227 -12.05 -7.57 12.90
C LEU A 227 -13.24 -8.53 12.97
N ARG A 228 -13.77 -8.81 14.17
CA ARG A 228 -14.99 -9.61 14.34
C ARG A 228 -16.15 -9.06 13.53
N ALA A 229 -16.33 -7.75 13.49
CA ALA A 229 -17.40 -7.13 12.73
C ALA A 229 -17.37 -7.50 11.23
N ILE A 230 -16.18 -7.77 10.66
CA ILE A 230 -16.04 -8.28 9.29
C ILE A 230 -16.67 -9.67 9.16
N ALA A 231 -16.36 -10.60 10.09
CA ALA A 231 -16.91 -11.94 10.08
C ALA A 231 -18.41 -11.92 10.28
N VAL A 232 -18.90 -11.28 11.35
CA VAL A 232 -20.33 -11.18 11.68
C VAL A 232 -21.13 -10.69 10.48
N LYS A 233 -20.69 -9.57 9.86
CA LYS A 233 -21.35 -9.00 8.70
C LYS A 233 -21.31 -9.94 7.50
N GLY A 234 -20.16 -10.52 7.20
CA GLY A 234 -19.98 -11.34 6.01
C GLY A 234 -20.71 -12.69 6.08
N PHE A 235 -20.61 -13.41 7.21
CA PHE A 235 -21.30 -14.67 7.37
C PHE A 235 -22.82 -14.50 7.41
N ALA A 236 -23.32 -13.41 8.01
CA ALA A 236 -24.74 -13.07 7.97
C ALA A 236 -25.26 -12.85 6.53
N LEU A 237 -24.47 -12.14 5.67
CA LEU A 237 -24.81 -11.93 4.26
C LEU A 237 -24.85 -13.23 3.47
N LEU A 238 -23.99 -14.20 3.81
CA LEU A 238 -23.97 -15.52 3.19
C LEU A 238 -25.03 -16.48 3.74
N GLY A 239 -25.72 -16.12 4.82
CA GLY A 239 -26.63 -17.00 5.52
C GLY A 239 -25.93 -18.16 6.23
N LEU A 240 -24.65 -18.05 6.51
CA LEU A 240 -23.87 -19.03 7.25
C LEU A 240 -23.86 -18.70 8.73
N GLN A 241 -24.10 -19.70 9.56
CA GLN A 241 -24.08 -19.56 11.02
C GLN A 241 -22.64 -19.72 11.51
N ILE A 242 -22.20 -18.80 12.37
CA ILE A 242 -20.91 -18.83 13.04
C ILE A 242 -21.13 -18.41 14.50
N ASP A 243 -20.47 -19.09 15.43
CA ASP A 243 -20.59 -18.79 16.85
C ASP A 243 -19.51 -17.77 17.28
N GLU A 244 -19.75 -17.12 18.41
CA GLU A 244 -18.84 -16.07 18.92
C GLU A 244 -17.42 -16.58 19.18
N ALA A 245 -17.26 -17.86 19.54
CA ALA A 245 -15.95 -18.47 19.79
C ALA A 245 -15.11 -18.52 18.50
N GLU A 246 -15.73 -18.93 17.39
CA GLU A 246 -15.06 -18.96 16.07
C GLU A 246 -14.77 -17.57 15.55
N GLU A 247 -15.68 -16.60 15.73
CA GLU A 247 -15.47 -15.21 15.37
C GLU A 247 -14.26 -14.61 16.10
N ARG A 248 -14.17 -14.86 17.42
CA ARG A 248 -13.03 -14.40 18.24
C ARG A 248 -11.73 -15.04 17.80
N LEU A 249 -11.73 -16.33 17.51
CA LEU A 249 -10.55 -17.05 17.03
C LEU A 249 -10.10 -16.52 15.66
N LEU A 250 -11.02 -16.26 14.72
CA LEU A 250 -10.71 -15.64 13.44
C LEU A 250 -10.05 -14.27 13.62
N ALA A 251 -10.59 -13.43 14.51
CA ALA A 251 -10.06 -12.11 14.77
C ALA A 251 -8.65 -12.15 15.39
N GLN A 252 -8.43 -13.04 16.36
CA GLN A 252 -7.13 -13.22 17.03
C GLN A 252 -6.06 -13.67 16.04
N GLU A 253 -6.34 -14.70 15.23
CA GLU A 253 -5.40 -15.24 14.25
C GLU A 253 -5.21 -14.33 13.01
N SER A 254 -6.01 -13.29 12.89
CA SER A 254 -5.86 -12.28 11.82
C SER A 254 -4.88 -11.15 12.15
N ILE A 255 -4.30 -11.12 13.34
CA ILE A 255 -3.14 -10.29 13.72
C ILE A 255 -3.33 -8.81 13.34
N ALA A 256 -4.41 -8.19 13.82
CA ALA A 256 -4.76 -6.79 13.53
C ALA A 256 -4.82 -6.44 12.01
N SER A 257 -4.87 -7.45 11.12
CA SER A 257 -4.90 -7.28 9.67
C SER A 257 -6.29 -7.57 9.10
N PRO A 258 -7.03 -6.56 8.60
CA PRO A 258 -8.32 -6.76 7.94
C PRO A 258 -8.19 -7.60 6.67
N GLN A 259 -7.07 -7.51 5.95
CA GLN A 259 -6.83 -8.35 4.78
C GLN A 259 -6.74 -9.83 5.16
N LEU A 260 -5.99 -10.16 6.23
CA LEU A 260 -5.89 -11.54 6.71
C LEU A 260 -7.22 -12.04 7.25
N MET A 261 -8.00 -11.17 7.91
CA MET A 261 -9.36 -11.49 8.34
C MET A 261 -10.27 -11.84 7.16
N GLN A 262 -10.25 -11.06 6.09
CA GLN A 262 -10.96 -11.34 4.84
C GLN A 262 -10.55 -12.69 4.24
N GLU A 263 -9.24 -12.98 4.19
CA GLU A 263 -8.71 -14.24 3.68
C GLU A 263 -9.18 -15.44 4.53
N ASN A 264 -9.07 -15.34 5.85
CA ASN A 264 -9.50 -16.39 6.76
C ASN A 264 -11.00 -16.65 6.64
N CYS A 265 -11.82 -15.59 6.58
CA CYS A 265 -13.28 -15.70 6.40
C CYS A 265 -13.62 -16.29 5.02
N PHE A 266 -12.93 -15.88 3.96
CA PHE A 266 -13.11 -16.45 2.62
C PHE A 266 -12.85 -17.96 2.62
N GLN A 267 -11.69 -18.40 3.14
CA GLN A 267 -11.33 -19.83 3.19
C GLN A 267 -12.32 -20.63 4.03
N LEU A 268 -12.82 -20.06 5.13
CA LEU A 268 -13.81 -20.72 6.00
C LEU A 268 -15.16 -20.85 5.31
N ALA A 269 -15.67 -19.77 4.71
CA ALA A 269 -16.93 -19.79 3.96
C ALA A 269 -16.87 -20.77 2.79
N PHE A 270 -15.76 -20.74 2.03
CA PHE A 270 -15.56 -21.65 0.90
C PHE A 270 -15.54 -23.12 1.35
N ALA A 271 -14.83 -23.44 2.44
CA ALA A 271 -14.76 -24.78 2.99
C ALA A 271 -16.12 -25.26 3.52
N SER A 272 -16.89 -24.38 4.20
CA SER A 272 -18.22 -24.70 4.71
C SER A 272 -19.19 -25.04 3.58
N VAL A 273 -19.25 -24.22 2.55
CA VAL A 273 -20.14 -24.43 1.39
C VAL A 273 -19.71 -25.66 0.57
N GLN A 274 -18.42 -25.77 0.23
CA GLN A 274 -17.91 -26.87 -0.58
C GLN A 274 -18.10 -28.24 0.07
N LYS A 275 -17.89 -28.32 1.38
CA LYS A 275 -17.99 -29.57 2.14
C LYS A 275 -19.37 -29.80 2.73
N GLN A 276 -20.28 -28.83 2.62
CA GLN A 276 -21.59 -28.83 3.26
C GLN A 276 -21.52 -29.09 4.77
N LEU A 277 -20.55 -28.45 5.43
CA LEU A 277 -20.29 -28.60 6.85
C LEU A 277 -20.67 -27.31 7.60
N ALA A 278 -21.28 -27.48 8.78
CA ALA A 278 -21.43 -26.36 9.71
C ALA A 278 -20.06 -25.83 10.16
N ILE A 279 -20.00 -24.53 10.43
CA ILE A 279 -18.78 -23.89 10.93
C ILE A 279 -18.57 -24.37 12.37
N GLN A 280 -17.40 -24.95 12.62
CA GLN A 280 -16.93 -25.42 13.92
C GLN A 280 -15.40 -25.26 13.96
N LEU A 281 -14.82 -25.35 15.15
CA LEU A 281 -13.37 -25.13 15.38
C LEU A 281 -12.45 -25.91 14.42
N ASP A 282 -12.81 -27.15 14.09
CA ASP A 282 -11.98 -27.95 13.17
C ASP A 282 -12.00 -27.40 11.74
N LEU A 283 -13.14 -26.85 11.29
CA LEU A 283 -13.26 -26.21 10.00
C LEU A 283 -12.51 -24.86 9.98
N VAL A 284 -12.55 -24.10 11.08
CA VAL A 284 -11.76 -22.87 11.26
C VAL A 284 -10.26 -23.18 11.17
N ARG A 285 -9.79 -24.19 11.88
CA ARG A 285 -8.38 -24.64 11.79
C ARG A 285 -8.01 -25.12 10.40
N TYR A 286 -8.93 -25.76 9.70
CA TYR A 286 -8.72 -26.11 8.29
C TYR A 286 -8.56 -24.85 7.42
N ALA A 287 -9.43 -23.85 7.60
CA ALA A 287 -9.35 -22.58 6.87
C ALA A 287 -8.01 -21.87 7.10
N PHE A 288 -7.52 -21.80 8.35
CA PHE A 288 -6.20 -21.24 8.64
C PHE A 288 -5.07 -21.96 7.92
N ARG A 289 -5.12 -23.28 7.82
CA ARG A 289 -4.13 -24.04 7.03
C ARG A 289 -4.19 -23.72 5.54
N GLN A 290 -5.39 -23.43 4.98
CA GLN A 290 -5.50 -23.01 3.58
C GLN A 290 -4.94 -21.59 3.40
N THR A 291 -5.28 -20.66 4.29
CA THR A 291 -4.69 -19.31 4.31
C THR A 291 -3.17 -19.39 4.39
N ALA A 292 -2.60 -20.16 5.33
CA ALA A 292 -1.16 -20.29 5.48
C ALA A 292 -0.46 -20.81 4.21
N ARG A 293 -1.10 -21.69 3.44
CA ARG A 293 -0.56 -22.17 2.16
C ARG A 293 -0.39 -21.06 1.12
N ASN A 294 -1.27 -20.05 1.12
CA ASN A 294 -1.14 -18.89 0.25
C ASN A 294 0.08 -18.02 0.59
N TYR A 295 0.60 -18.16 1.80
CA TYR A 295 1.80 -17.49 2.31
C TYR A 295 3.04 -18.39 2.38
N ALA A 296 2.99 -19.58 1.78
CA ALA A 296 4.11 -20.57 1.83
C ALA A 296 5.42 -20.00 1.25
N HIS A 297 5.36 -19.00 0.38
CA HIS A 297 6.56 -18.33 -0.14
C HIS A 297 7.39 -17.64 0.97
N TYR A 298 6.79 -17.28 2.10
CA TYR A 298 7.52 -16.76 3.27
C TYR A 298 8.21 -17.87 4.09
N GLU A 299 7.90 -19.14 3.85
CA GLU A 299 8.49 -20.23 4.61
C GLU A 299 10.02 -20.26 4.48
N ARG A 300 10.52 -20.01 3.25
CA ARG A 300 11.97 -19.92 3.00
C ARG A 300 12.60 -18.78 3.81
N LEU A 301 11.94 -17.63 3.90
CA LEU A 301 12.40 -16.49 4.69
C LEU A 301 12.44 -16.84 6.19
N VAL A 302 11.36 -17.42 6.73
CA VAL A 302 11.29 -17.84 8.14
C VAL A 302 12.36 -18.86 8.47
N GLN A 303 12.62 -19.83 7.58
CA GLN A 303 13.70 -20.82 7.76
C GLN A 303 15.08 -20.16 7.73
N ALA A 304 15.33 -19.22 6.83
CA ALA A 304 16.60 -18.49 6.78
C ALA A 304 16.83 -17.65 8.05
N ILE A 305 15.79 -16.96 8.53
CA ILE A 305 15.85 -16.22 9.81
C ILE A 305 16.11 -17.19 10.97
N ARG A 306 15.43 -18.34 10.99
CA ARG A 306 15.62 -19.38 12.02
C ARG A 306 17.04 -19.93 12.05
N GLN A 307 17.67 -20.11 10.90
CA GLN A 307 19.06 -20.53 10.78
C GLN A 307 20.04 -19.41 11.13
N GLY A 308 19.63 -18.15 10.92
CA GLY A 308 20.49 -16.97 11.10
C GLY A 308 21.65 -16.94 10.09
N PRO A 309 22.54 -15.94 10.17
CA PRO A 309 23.68 -15.81 9.26
C PRO A 309 24.64 -16.99 9.38
N ALA A 310 25.44 -17.22 8.34
CA ALA A 310 26.48 -18.27 8.38
C ALA A 310 27.35 -18.15 9.63
N GLN A 311 27.59 -19.30 10.28
CA GLN A 311 28.41 -19.36 11.47
C GLN A 311 29.89 -19.23 11.11
N GLY A 312 30.60 -18.32 11.80
CA GLY A 312 32.06 -18.35 11.87
C GLY A 312 32.57 -19.45 12.80
N ILE A 313 33.84 -19.39 13.15
CA ILE A 313 34.49 -20.35 14.10
C ILE A 313 33.90 -20.09 15.49
N GLY A 314 33.02 -20.98 15.98
CA GLY A 314 32.44 -20.95 17.31
C GLY A 314 30.94 -21.25 17.33
N ARG A 315 30.45 -21.84 18.44
CA ARG A 315 29.03 -22.10 18.63
C ARG A 315 28.32 -20.82 19.12
N ARG A 316 27.12 -20.55 18.59
CA ARG A 316 26.26 -19.49 19.13
C ARG A 316 25.86 -19.80 20.57
N LYS A 317 25.65 -18.75 21.35
CA LYS A 317 25.10 -18.89 22.71
C LYS A 317 23.73 -19.56 22.63
N SER A 318 23.55 -20.57 23.47
CA SER A 318 22.31 -21.31 23.61
C SER A 318 21.48 -20.72 24.75
N TYR A 319 20.18 -20.66 24.55
CA TYR A 319 19.18 -20.19 25.51
C TYR A 319 18.24 -21.33 25.85
N LEU A 320 18.04 -21.58 27.13
CA LEU A 320 17.21 -22.69 27.63
C LEU A 320 15.75 -22.25 27.74
N LEU A 321 14.87 -23.00 27.09
CA LEU A 321 13.42 -22.95 27.19
C LEU A 321 12.94 -24.19 27.97
N GLN A 322 11.63 -24.25 28.27
CA GLN A 322 11.06 -25.45 28.92
C GLN A 322 11.23 -26.70 28.05
N ASP A 323 11.11 -26.56 26.73
CA ASP A 323 11.09 -27.67 25.77
C ASP A 323 12.43 -27.88 25.02
N GLY A 324 13.51 -27.23 25.47
CA GLY A 324 14.80 -27.39 24.81
C GLY A 324 15.67 -26.13 24.78
N ALA A 325 16.70 -26.16 23.95
CA ALA A 325 17.65 -25.06 23.81
C ALA A 325 17.61 -24.47 22.38
N VAL A 326 17.62 -23.16 22.28
CA VAL A 326 17.54 -22.41 21.01
C VAL A 326 18.65 -21.35 20.94
N ASP A 327 19.01 -20.89 19.74
CA ASP A 327 19.89 -19.75 19.57
C ASP A 327 19.09 -18.41 19.61
N ILE A 328 19.80 -17.29 19.50
CA ILE A 328 19.19 -15.96 19.57
C ILE A 328 18.17 -15.70 18.45
N TYR A 329 18.36 -16.24 17.24
CA TYR A 329 17.46 -16.04 16.11
C TYR A 329 16.15 -16.81 16.29
N GLN A 330 16.24 -18.05 16.71
CA GLN A 330 15.08 -18.88 17.08
C GLN A 330 14.32 -18.27 18.26
N LEU A 331 15.04 -17.80 19.28
CA LEU A 331 14.46 -17.15 20.45
C LEU A 331 13.69 -15.86 20.08
N LEU A 332 14.24 -15.03 19.19
CA LEU A 332 13.58 -13.84 18.68
C LEU A 332 12.32 -14.18 17.88
N LEU A 333 12.38 -15.19 16.99
CA LEU A 333 11.20 -15.64 16.25
C LEU A 333 10.09 -16.12 17.19
N LEU A 334 10.42 -16.84 18.25
CA LEU A 334 9.44 -17.27 19.26
C LEU A 334 8.85 -16.10 20.02
N ALA A 335 9.63 -15.08 20.34
CA ALA A 335 9.14 -13.87 21.01
C ALA A 335 8.24 -13.02 20.09
N LEU A 336 8.53 -12.97 18.80
CA LEU A 336 7.67 -12.30 17.81
C LEU A 336 6.35 -13.06 17.59
N LYS A 337 6.41 -14.41 17.64
CA LYS A 337 5.23 -15.28 17.53
C LYS A 337 4.39 -15.30 18.79
N ALA A 338 4.90 -14.88 19.96
CA ALA A 338 4.22 -14.99 21.23
C ALA A 338 2.86 -14.26 21.24
N ASP A 339 1.91 -14.83 21.95
CA ASP A 339 0.55 -14.35 22.08
C ASP A 339 0.45 -13.15 23.05
N PRO A 340 -0.31 -12.10 22.74
CA PRO A 340 -0.97 -11.83 21.47
C PRO A 340 0.05 -11.45 20.38
N PRO A 341 -0.17 -11.87 19.13
CA PRO A 341 0.67 -11.42 18.02
C PRO A 341 0.50 -9.91 17.82
N VAL A 342 1.60 -9.22 17.56
CA VAL A 342 1.63 -7.76 17.40
C VAL A 342 2.44 -7.37 16.17
N THR A 343 2.07 -6.26 15.56
CA THR A 343 2.77 -5.69 14.40
C THR A 343 3.93 -4.79 14.79
N GLU A 344 3.93 -4.28 16.03
CA GLU A 344 4.97 -3.41 16.58
C GLU A 344 5.35 -3.84 17.99
N LEU A 345 6.64 -3.80 18.30
CA LEU A 345 7.18 -4.10 19.62
C LEU A 345 8.27 -3.12 19.98
N SER A 346 8.13 -2.47 21.14
CA SER A 346 9.27 -1.76 21.73
C SER A 346 10.34 -2.76 22.19
N LEU A 347 11.59 -2.32 22.26
CA LEU A 347 12.68 -3.17 22.77
C LEU A 347 12.40 -3.67 24.20
N GLY A 348 11.72 -2.85 25.03
CA GLY A 348 11.30 -3.23 26.37
C GLY A 348 10.26 -4.36 26.35
N ALA A 349 9.24 -4.24 25.53
CA ALA A 349 8.20 -5.26 25.37
C ALA A 349 8.79 -6.56 24.78
N LEU A 350 9.70 -6.47 23.81
CA LEU A 350 10.42 -7.63 23.29
C LEU A 350 11.23 -8.35 24.37
N LYS A 351 11.94 -7.60 25.21
CA LYS A 351 12.67 -8.19 26.34
C LYS A 351 11.77 -8.90 27.33
N GLU A 352 10.60 -8.34 27.61
CA GLU A 352 9.63 -8.98 28.51
C GLU A 352 9.12 -10.30 27.91
N ARG A 353 8.79 -10.35 26.63
CA ARG A 353 8.43 -11.61 25.94
C ARG A 353 9.58 -12.62 25.97
N LEU A 354 10.82 -12.19 25.75
CA LEU A 354 12.00 -13.05 25.88
C LEU A 354 12.15 -13.60 27.29
N ARG A 355 11.92 -12.78 28.33
CA ARG A 355 11.98 -13.19 29.73
C ARG A 355 10.96 -14.28 30.06
N GLN A 356 9.75 -14.16 29.51
CA GLN A 356 8.67 -15.15 29.72
C GLN A 356 8.97 -16.50 29.05
N LEU A 357 9.71 -16.49 27.93
CA LEU A 357 10.10 -17.72 27.22
C LEU A 357 11.28 -18.45 27.91
N LEU A 358 12.14 -17.72 28.60
CA LEU A 358 13.36 -18.28 29.19
C LEU A 358 13.08 -18.96 30.53
N TYR A 359 13.57 -20.17 30.70
CA TYR A 359 13.33 -20.98 31.88
C TYR A 359 14.12 -20.52 33.11
N THR A 360 15.44 -20.30 32.98
CA THR A 360 16.32 -19.99 34.13
C THR A 360 17.44 -19.02 33.82
N GLN A 361 17.54 -18.53 32.61
CA GLN A 361 18.64 -17.68 32.16
C GLN A 361 18.30 -16.19 32.17
N ALA A 362 19.31 -15.36 32.34
CA ALA A 362 19.17 -13.94 32.16
C ALA A 362 18.80 -13.60 30.70
N THR A 363 17.88 -12.67 30.56
CA THR A 363 17.46 -12.13 29.24
C THR A 363 18.68 -11.60 28.47
N PRO A 364 18.77 -11.80 27.15
CA PRO A 364 19.82 -11.22 26.33
C PRO A 364 19.90 -9.69 26.52
N SER A 365 21.14 -9.16 26.51
CA SER A 365 21.33 -7.70 26.59
C SER A 365 20.76 -6.99 25.37
N SER A 366 20.40 -5.70 25.50
CA SER A 366 19.91 -4.89 24.37
C SER A 366 20.84 -4.94 23.17
N SER A 367 22.17 -4.88 23.40
CA SER A 367 23.17 -4.94 22.32
C SER A 367 23.13 -6.27 21.55
N VAL A 368 22.92 -7.39 22.24
CA VAL A 368 22.81 -8.73 21.60
C VAL A 368 21.52 -8.80 20.77
N ILE A 369 20.41 -8.31 21.33
CA ILE A 369 19.11 -8.27 20.63
C ILE A 369 19.21 -7.39 19.38
N SER A 370 19.69 -6.16 19.51
CA SER A 370 19.85 -5.22 18.39
C SER A 370 20.79 -5.75 17.31
N ALA A 371 21.90 -6.37 17.68
CA ALA A 371 22.81 -6.99 16.72
C ALA A 371 22.16 -8.14 15.97
N ALA A 372 21.33 -8.95 16.63
CA ALA A 372 20.60 -10.05 15.99
C ALA A 372 19.50 -9.53 15.07
N LEU A 373 18.71 -8.53 15.49
CA LEU A 373 17.67 -7.89 14.67
C LEU A 373 18.27 -7.28 13.39
N ASN A 374 19.39 -6.53 13.51
CA ASN A 374 20.07 -5.98 12.34
C ASN A 374 20.55 -7.05 11.34
N LYS A 375 20.93 -8.24 11.83
CA LYS A 375 21.29 -9.37 10.96
C LYS A 375 20.05 -9.99 10.32
N ILE A 376 18.93 -10.09 11.04
CA ILE A 376 17.65 -10.56 10.48
C ILE A 376 17.22 -9.62 9.35
N ILE A 377 17.28 -8.31 9.53
CA ILE A 377 16.95 -7.32 8.50
C ILE A 377 17.79 -7.54 7.22
N LYS A 378 19.09 -7.82 7.37
CA LYS A 378 19.95 -8.12 6.22
C LYS A 378 19.51 -9.40 5.49
N ILE A 379 19.16 -10.46 6.23
CA ILE A 379 18.63 -11.71 5.63
C ILE A 379 17.34 -11.43 4.88
N VAL A 380 16.45 -10.61 5.44
CA VAL A 380 15.19 -10.21 4.77
C VAL A 380 15.48 -9.46 3.49
N ALA A 381 16.34 -8.44 3.53
CA ALA A 381 16.70 -7.63 2.36
C ALA A 381 17.39 -8.44 1.25
N GLU A 382 18.20 -9.45 1.61
CA GLU A 382 18.85 -10.32 0.63
C GLU A 382 17.89 -11.31 -0.05
N LEU A 383 16.90 -11.83 0.69
CA LEU A 383 15.95 -12.82 0.17
C LEU A 383 14.71 -12.21 -0.47
N MET A 384 14.31 -11.05 0.00
CA MET A 384 13.11 -10.35 -0.43
C MET A 384 13.36 -8.83 -0.43
N PRO A 385 14.14 -8.30 -1.39
CA PRO A 385 14.55 -6.89 -1.42
C PRO A 385 13.37 -5.91 -1.49
N ASP A 386 12.24 -6.35 -2.07
CA ASP A 386 11.04 -5.54 -2.22
C ASP A 386 10.07 -5.66 -1.01
N LEU A 387 10.48 -6.38 0.05
CA LEU A 387 9.63 -6.63 1.22
C LEU A 387 10.16 -5.89 2.45
N ASP A 388 9.48 -4.87 2.89
CA ASP A 388 9.68 -4.24 4.21
C ASP A 388 9.05 -5.11 5.31
N ALA A 389 9.59 -6.33 5.50
CA ALA A 389 9.00 -7.29 6.44
C ALA A 389 9.36 -7.01 7.90
N LEU A 390 10.47 -6.33 8.16
CA LEU A 390 10.93 -6.01 9.50
C LEU A 390 11.73 -4.72 9.50
N GLU A 391 11.27 -3.74 10.25
CA GLU A 391 12.00 -2.51 10.55
C GLU A 391 12.45 -2.49 12.00
N TYR A 392 13.70 -2.11 12.25
CA TYR A 392 14.21 -1.89 13.60
C TYR A 392 14.82 -0.50 13.67
N LYS A 393 14.24 0.35 14.52
CA LYS A 393 14.77 1.69 14.82
C LYS A 393 15.42 1.68 16.20
N ASN A 394 16.66 2.17 16.28
CA ASN A 394 17.39 2.33 17.53
C ASN A 394 16.85 3.50 18.34
#